data_8c780fbc8eba5d34eb53d7a4d829a9a3
#
_entry.id   8c780fbc8eba5d34eb53d7a4d829a9a3
#
_cell.length_a   1.000
_cell.length_b   1.000
_cell.length_c   1.000
_cell.angle_alpha   90.00
_cell.angle_beta   90.00
_cell.angle_gamma   90.00
#
_symmetry.space_group_name_H-M   'P 1'
#
loop_
_entity.id
_entity.type
_entity.pdbx_description
1 polymer ?
#
loop_
_entity_poly.entity_id
_entity_poly.type
_entity_poly.pdbx_seq_one_letter_code
_entity_poly.pdbx_strand_id
1 'polypeptide(L)'
;GVDIPEVCNLVFVKPVFSGIRFWQMLGRGTRNQQACKHPEWLPNNEKKNFLLLDFTIGGHSNVKFHNLKQVKEKSAGVNVQTKIFVNRVEVLKKNLGSKQENHIQEKILDNINALDKDSFIVREKLPIIKKVISKKFELKNYINELKNEIAPLMALNPSASSLVSSFILQVERLFKHIVDNDNEKIFKVMETVREKMENILQKDHLEIIQEKRNDILKVFEDVFWDGITYDDVEFIIKELAPLMVHYEPNPKRVLQVDAPD
;
A
#
# COMPACT_ATOMS: atom_id res chain seq x y z
N GLY A 1 13.44 -22.83 4.17
CA GLY A 1 14.48 -21.96 4.68
C GLY A 1 15.22 -22.56 5.87
N VAL A 2 16.49 -22.19 6.03
CA VAL A 2 17.30 -22.66 7.17
C VAL A 2 16.85 -21.92 8.42
N ASP A 3 16.53 -22.62 9.50
CA ASP A 3 16.21 -22.09 10.81
C ASP A 3 17.37 -22.42 11.77
N ILE A 4 18.21 -21.42 12.02
CA ILE A 4 19.36 -21.50 12.92
C ILE A 4 19.17 -20.43 14.00
N PRO A 5 18.62 -20.77 15.16
CA PRO A 5 18.39 -19.82 16.25
C PRO A 5 19.68 -19.19 16.80
N GLU A 6 20.82 -19.87 16.65
CA GLU A 6 22.13 -19.49 17.15
C GLU A 6 22.81 -18.36 16.36
N VAL A 7 22.17 -17.87 15.29
CA VAL A 7 22.74 -16.75 14.49
C VAL A 7 22.94 -15.51 15.36
N CYS A 8 24.20 -15.15 15.59
CA CYS A 8 24.62 -13.95 16.32
C CYS A 8 25.10 -12.83 15.39
N ASN A 9 25.45 -13.14 14.14
CA ASN A 9 25.91 -12.16 13.17
C ASN A 9 25.09 -12.27 11.89
N LEU A 10 24.52 -11.15 11.44
CA LEU A 10 23.81 -11.02 10.18
C LEU A 10 24.54 -10.02 9.30
N VAL A 11 25.06 -10.47 8.18
CA VAL A 11 25.89 -9.67 7.28
C VAL A 11 25.17 -9.39 5.98
N PHE A 12 24.97 -8.13 5.65
CA PHE A 12 24.48 -7.69 4.34
C PHE A 12 25.66 -7.22 3.48
N VAL A 13 25.83 -7.86 2.32
CA VAL A 13 26.86 -7.49 1.33
C VAL A 13 26.23 -6.96 0.03
N LYS A 14 24.90 -7.00 -0.07
CA LYS A 14 24.12 -6.52 -1.22
C LYS A 14 22.94 -5.66 -0.77
N PRO A 15 22.51 -4.69 -1.59
CA PRO A 15 21.29 -3.94 -1.35
C PRO A 15 20.08 -4.88 -1.31
N VAL A 16 19.23 -4.69 -0.31
CA VAL A 16 17.93 -5.36 -0.16
C VAL A 16 16.86 -4.30 -0.27
N PHE A 17 16.20 -4.19 -1.42
CA PHE A 17 15.16 -3.17 -1.65
C PHE A 17 13.76 -3.59 -1.17
N SER A 18 13.54 -4.90 -0.99
CA SER A 18 12.28 -5.43 -0.48
C SER A 18 12.24 -5.37 1.05
N GLY A 19 11.31 -4.59 1.60
CA GLY A 19 11.08 -4.52 3.04
C GLY A 19 10.76 -5.89 3.65
N ILE A 20 9.90 -6.67 2.99
CA ILE A 20 9.53 -8.02 3.46
C ILE A 20 10.78 -8.90 3.57
N ARG A 21 11.62 -8.94 2.54
CA ARG A 21 12.87 -9.70 2.54
C ARG A 21 13.81 -9.26 3.66
N PHE A 22 13.97 -7.95 3.80
CA PHE A 22 14.83 -7.38 4.83
C PHE A 22 14.38 -7.82 6.24
N TRP A 23 13.09 -7.70 6.54
CA TRP A 23 12.54 -8.11 7.83
C TRP A 23 12.59 -9.62 8.05
N GLN A 24 12.39 -10.43 7.01
CA GLN A 24 12.56 -11.89 7.09
C GLN A 24 14.02 -12.27 7.42
N MET A 25 14.99 -11.57 6.83
CA MET A 25 16.41 -11.80 7.12
C MET A 25 16.76 -11.36 8.54
N LEU A 26 16.27 -10.20 8.98
CA LEU A 26 16.42 -9.73 10.36
C LEU A 26 15.81 -10.71 11.38
N GLY A 27 14.63 -11.24 11.09
CA GLY A 27 13.94 -12.22 11.91
C GLY A 27 14.76 -13.49 12.21
N ARG A 28 15.76 -13.79 11.38
CA ARG A 28 16.70 -14.90 11.65
C ARG A 28 17.63 -14.60 12.81
N GLY A 29 18.07 -13.34 12.96
CA GLY A 29 18.92 -12.90 14.07
C GLY A 29 18.16 -12.69 15.38
N THR A 30 16.85 -12.38 15.32
CA THR A 30 16.04 -12.02 16.49
C THR A 30 15.51 -13.20 17.29
N ARG A 31 15.84 -14.45 16.92
CA ARG A 31 15.47 -15.64 17.72
C ARG A 31 16.06 -15.52 19.12
N ASN A 32 15.23 -15.73 20.13
CA ASN A 32 15.66 -15.66 21.52
C ASN A 32 16.45 -16.90 21.93
N GLN A 33 17.11 -16.83 23.07
CA GLN A 33 17.92 -17.92 23.61
C GLN A 33 17.13 -19.23 23.82
N GLN A 34 15.86 -19.16 24.19
CA GLN A 34 15.02 -20.35 24.43
C GLN A 34 14.84 -21.19 23.17
N ALA A 35 14.99 -20.61 21.98
CA ALA A 35 14.92 -21.31 20.72
C ALA A 35 16.24 -21.99 20.33
N CYS A 36 17.37 -21.64 20.97
CA CYS A 36 18.71 -22.16 20.64
C CYS A 36 18.83 -23.63 21.07
N LYS A 37 19.25 -24.46 20.10
CA LYS A 37 19.47 -25.90 20.31
C LYS A 37 20.91 -26.21 20.73
N HIS A 38 21.84 -25.28 20.41
CA HIS A 38 23.26 -25.40 20.60
C HIS A 38 23.81 -24.18 21.33
N PRO A 39 23.52 -24.03 22.65
CA PRO A 39 24.03 -22.91 23.45
C PRO A 39 25.55 -22.84 23.46
N GLU A 40 26.24 -23.98 23.34
CA GLU A 40 27.70 -24.08 23.30
C GLU A 40 28.35 -23.35 22.12
N TRP A 41 27.57 -23.00 21.07
CA TRP A 41 28.03 -22.21 19.91
C TRP A 41 27.93 -20.70 20.16
N LEU A 42 27.32 -20.30 21.27
CA LEU A 42 27.10 -18.90 21.60
C LEU A 42 28.21 -18.34 22.48
N PRO A 43 28.54 -17.04 22.35
CA PRO A 43 29.44 -16.40 23.29
C PRO A 43 28.90 -16.51 24.73
N ASN A 44 29.68 -17.09 25.62
CA ASN A 44 29.34 -17.37 27.02
C ASN A 44 28.04 -18.24 27.17
N ASN A 45 27.73 -19.05 26.19
CA ASN A 45 26.53 -19.88 26.12
C ASN A 45 25.18 -19.09 26.22
N GLU A 46 25.21 -17.79 25.92
CA GLU A 46 24.06 -16.91 25.99
C GLU A 46 23.87 -16.11 24.72
N LYS A 47 22.61 -15.95 24.29
CA LYS A 47 22.20 -15.06 23.21
C LYS A 47 21.41 -13.85 23.75
N LYS A 48 22.13 -12.77 24.06
CA LYS A 48 21.50 -11.51 24.51
C LYS A 48 21.14 -10.57 23.37
N ASN A 49 21.89 -10.62 22.27
CA ASN A 49 21.72 -9.78 21.09
C ASN A 49 22.28 -10.47 19.85
N PHE A 50 22.10 -9.86 18.71
CA PHE A 50 22.81 -10.21 17.49
C PHE A 50 23.41 -8.94 16.86
N LEU A 51 24.47 -9.13 16.10
CA LEU A 51 25.16 -8.05 15.41
C LEU A 51 24.69 -7.97 13.96
N LEU A 52 24.27 -6.78 13.53
CA LEU A 52 23.92 -6.49 12.14
C LEU A 52 25.06 -5.72 11.48
N LEU A 53 25.68 -6.32 10.48
CA LEU A 53 26.79 -5.75 9.71
C LEU A 53 26.29 -5.44 8.30
N ASP A 54 26.34 -4.18 7.89
CA ASP A 54 25.87 -3.71 6.59
C ASP A 54 27.03 -3.17 5.75
N PHE A 55 27.56 -4.03 4.87
CA PHE A 55 28.69 -3.75 3.98
C PHE A 55 28.25 -3.46 2.55
N THR A 56 27.06 -2.91 2.35
CA THR A 56 26.59 -2.59 1.00
C THR A 56 27.42 -1.48 0.36
N ILE A 57 27.86 -1.73 -0.88
CA ILE A 57 28.74 -0.84 -1.65
C ILE A 57 27.90 0.25 -2.34
N GLY A 58 28.50 1.40 -2.65
CA GLY A 58 27.87 2.46 -3.44
C GLY A 58 26.98 3.43 -2.65
N GLY A 59 27.27 3.62 -1.36
CA GLY A 59 26.54 4.61 -0.53
C GLY A 59 25.14 4.17 -0.09
N HIS A 60 24.69 2.99 -0.50
CA HIS A 60 23.47 2.38 0.01
C HIS A 60 23.73 1.78 1.39
N SER A 61 22.74 1.90 2.28
CA SER A 61 22.73 1.18 3.56
C SER A 61 21.35 0.59 3.78
N ASN A 62 21.27 -0.73 3.90
CA ASN A 62 20.01 -1.42 4.17
C ASN A 62 19.40 -0.94 5.50
N VAL A 63 20.22 -0.70 6.50
CA VAL A 63 19.82 -0.18 7.82
C VAL A 63 19.16 1.20 7.71
N LYS A 64 19.76 2.09 6.90
CA LYS A 64 19.20 3.45 6.65
C LYS A 64 17.98 3.38 5.74
N PHE A 65 18.06 2.59 4.66
CA PHE A 65 16.99 2.46 3.67
C PHE A 65 15.69 1.94 4.32
N HIS A 66 15.78 0.95 5.19
CA HIS A 66 14.65 0.39 5.91
C HIS A 66 14.39 1.05 7.27
N ASN A 67 15.05 2.16 7.58
CA ASN A 67 14.83 3.00 8.77
C ASN A 67 14.79 2.22 10.09
N LEU A 68 15.72 1.29 10.31
CA LEU A 68 15.77 0.46 11.52
C LEU A 68 15.73 1.27 12.83
N LYS A 69 16.30 2.49 12.84
CA LYS A 69 16.26 3.38 14.00
C LYS A 69 14.91 4.07 14.22
N GLN A 70 14.01 4.06 13.20
CA GLN A 70 12.71 4.75 13.23
C GLN A 70 11.53 3.79 13.44
N VAL A 71 11.79 2.53 13.78
CA VAL A 71 10.74 1.52 14.00
C VAL A 71 9.80 1.88 15.15
N LYS A 72 10.11 2.88 15.95
CA LYS A 72 9.18 3.42 16.96
C LYS A 72 8.26 4.56 16.47
N GLU A 73 8.53 5.22 15.33
CA GLU A 73 7.78 6.44 14.99
C GLU A 73 7.43 6.70 13.52
N LYS A 74 8.02 5.99 12.56
CA LYS A 74 7.59 6.13 11.14
C LYS A 74 7.51 4.75 10.53
N SER A 75 6.30 4.24 10.46
CA SER A 75 5.93 3.10 9.64
C SER A 75 6.72 3.07 8.34
N ALA A 76 7.38 1.94 8.06
CA ALA A 76 7.70 1.50 6.70
C ALA A 76 6.51 1.92 5.83
N GLY A 77 6.73 2.67 4.75
CA GLY A 77 5.71 3.49 4.12
C GLY A 77 4.37 2.78 4.10
N VAL A 78 3.39 3.35 4.78
CA VAL A 78 2.11 2.71 5.11
C VAL A 78 1.64 1.97 3.86
N ASN A 79 1.41 0.65 3.98
CA ASN A 79 1.01 -0.20 2.88
C ASN A 79 -0.12 0.48 2.07
N VAL A 80 -0.10 0.35 0.77
CA VAL A 80 -1.07 1.03 -0.11
C VAL A 80 -2.50 0.65 0.27
N GLN A 81 -2.77 -0.61 0.63
CA GLN A 81 -4.10 -1.06 1.08
C GLN A 81 -4.52 -0.36 2.37
N THR A 82 -3.60 -0.18 3.31
CA THR A 82 -3.86 0.62 4.51
C THR A 82 -4.19 2.08 4.16
N LYS A 83 -3.49 2.68 3.20
CA LYS A 83 -3.76 4.05 2.75
C LYS A 83 -5.12 4.18 2.08
N ILE A 84 -5.50 3.21 1.24
CA ILE A 84 -6.82 3.14 0.61
C ILE A 84 -7.90 3.07 1.70
N PHE A 85 -7.77 2.16 2.64
CA PHE A 85 -8.71 2.01 3.74
C PHE A 85 -8.85 3.28 4.58
N VAL A 86 -7.72 3.88 4.98
CA VAL A 86 -7.71 5.15 5.73
C VAL A 86 -8.37 6.28 4.94
N ASN A 87 -8.12 6.36 3.61
CA ASN A 87 -8.78 7.35 2.76
C ASN A 87 -10.31 7.19 2.79
N ARG A 88 -10.83 5.96 2.69
CA ARG A 88 -12.27 5.66 2.80
C ARG A 88 -12.84 6.08 4.15
N VAL A 89 -12.12 5.79 5.23
CA VAL A 89 -12.52 6.22 6.60
C VAL A 89 -12.51 7.74 6.74
N GLU A 90 -11.57 8.44 6.10
CA GLU A 90 -11.55 9.92 6.08
C GLU A 90 -12.72 10.50 5.28
N VAL A 91 -13.05 9.89 4.14
CA VAL A 91 -14.22 10.29 3.35
C VAL A 91 -15.51 10.06 4.16
N LEU A 92 -15.61 8.95 4.88
CA LEU A 92 -16.79 8.63 5.70
C LEU A 92 -17.05 9.67 6.79
N LYS A 93 -16.02 10.39 7.28
CA LYS A 93 -16.18 11.49 8.25
C LYS A 93 -16.89 12.71 7.69
N LYS A 94 -16.90 12.84 6.37
CA LYS A 94 -17.50 13.99 5.70
C LYS A 94 -19.02 13.89 5.68
N ASN A 95 -19.69 15.01 5.44
CA ASN A 95 -21.13 15.04 5.21
C ASN A 95 -21.41 14.55 3.81
N LEU A 96 -21.78 13.28 3.69
CA LEU A 96 -22.10 12.61 2.44
C LEU A 96 -23.62 12.49 2.30
N GLY A 97 -24.11 12.42 1.07
CA GLY A 97 -25.47 11.95 0.82
C GLY A 97 -25.59 10.46 1.20
N SER A 98 -26.79 10.01 1.52
CA SER A 98 -27.03 8.64 2.01
C SER A 98 -26.52 7.55 1.04
N LYS A 99 -26.65 7.77 -0.28
CA LYS A 99 -26.17 6.83 -1.31
C LYS A 99 -24.63 6.70 -1.23
N GLN A 100 -23.91 7.83 -1.19
CA GLN A 100 -22.46 7.87 -1.14
C GLN A 100 -21.93 7.31 0.19
N GLU A 101 -22.58 7.64 1.29
CA GLU A 101 -22.21 7.12 2.61
C GLU A 101 -22.33 5.61 2.67
N ASN A 102 -23.44 5.04 2.22
CA ASN A 102 -23.65 3.60 2.17
C ASN A 102 -22.59 2.91 1.29
N HIS A 103 -22.28 3.48 0.13
CA HIS A 103 -21.27 2.96 -0.77
C HIS A 103 -19.88 2.91 -0.13
N ILE A 104 -19.46 3.98 0.54
CA ILE A 104 -18.17 4.02 1.24
C ILE A 104 -18.16 3.03 2.42
N GLN A 105 -19.26 2.91 3.16
CA GLN A 105 -19.37 1.92 4.25
C GLN A 105 -19.25 0.48 3.72
N GLU A 106 -19.89 0.17 2.60
CA GLU A 106 -19.75 -1.14 1.95
C GLU A 106 -18.31 -1.45 1.55
N LYS A 107 -17.62 -0.51 0.91
CA LYS A 107 -16.18 -0.67 0.58
C LYS A 107 -15.30 -0.90 1.81
N ILE A 108 -15.57 -0.22 2.91
CA ILE A 108 -14.85 -0.44 4.18
C ILE A 108 -15.10 -1.86 4.69
N LEU A 109 -16.37 -2.29 4.67
CA LEU A 109 -16.76 -3.64 5.12
C LEU A 109 -16.17 -4.74 4.24
N ASP A 110 -16.12 -4.54 2.92
CA ASP A 110 -15.50 -5.49 1.99
C ASP A 110 -14.02 -5.68 2.30
N ASN A 111 -13.29 -4.60 2.59
CA ASN A 111 -11.89 -4.71 3.04
C ASN A 111 -11.74 -5.49 4.34
N ILE A 112 -12.64 -5.27 5.30
CA ILE A 112 -12.61 -5.99 6.59
C ILE A 112 -12.96 -7.46 6.39
N ASN A 113 -13.92 -7.76 5.52
CA ASN A 113 -14.33 -9.14 5.23
C ASN A 113 -13.27 -9.93 4.45
N ALA A 114 -12.44 -9.25 3.68
CA ALA A 114 -11.31 -9.85 2.95
C ALA A 114 -10.13 -10.23 3.85
N LEU A 115 -10.11 -9.83 5.12
CA LEU A 115 -9.07 -10.22 6.07
C LEU A 115 -9.10 -11.72 6.32
N ASP A 116 -7.93 -12.36 6.27
CA ASP A 116 -7.75 -13.74 6.66
C ASP A 116 -7.98 -13.92 8.17
N LYS A 117 -9.12 -14.48 8.53
CA LYS A 117 -9.54 -14.70 9.92
C LYS A 117 -8.70 -15.75 10.65
N ASP A 118 -7.92 -16.55 9.92
CA ASP A 118 -7.04 -17.57 10.49
C ASP A 118 -5.67 -16.99 10.85
N SER A 119 -5.33 -15.82 10.35
CA SER A 119 -4.13 -15.09 10.75
C SER A 119 -4.15 -14.76 12.25
N PHE A 120 -3.04 -15.05 12.94
CA PHE A 120 -2.90 -14.78 14.38
C PHE A 120 -3.17 -13.30 14.72
N ILE A 121 -2.63 -12.36 13.92
CA ILE A 121 -2.78 -10.92 14.12
C ILE A 121 -4.25 -10.50 13.99
N VAL A 122 -4.97 -11.08 13.01
CA VAL A 122 -6.40 -10.78 12.80
C VAL A 122 -7.24 -11.37 13.93
N ARG A 123 -6.87 -12.57 14.43
CA ARG A 123 -7.57 -13.23 15.55
C ARG A 123 -7.57 -12.38 16.82
N GLU A 124 -6.47 -11.71 17.15
CA GLU A 124 -6.42 -10.82 18.31
C GLU A 124 -7.42 -9.66 18.21
N LYS A 125 -7.74 -9.22 16.99
CA LYS A 125 -8.66 -8.11 16.72
C LYS A 125 -10.09 -8.54 16.37
N LEU A 126 -10.38 -9.86 16.35
CA LEU A 126 -11.71 -10.37 16.02
C LEU A 126 -12.85 -9.76 16.84
N PRO A 127 -12.73 -9.52 18.17
CA PRO A 127 -13.80 -8.89 18.93
C PRO A 127 -14.19 -7.50 18.40
N ILE A 128 -13.19 -6.68 18.07
CA ILE A 128 -13.39 -5.35 17.51
C ILE A 128 -13.97 -5.44 16.09
N ILE A 129 -13.43 -6.33 15.27
CA ILE A 129 -13.90 -6.59 13.89
C ILE A 129 -15.37 -6.99 13.90
N LYS A 130 -15.76 -7.96 14.73
CA LYS A 130 -17.16 -8.42 14.86
C LYS A 130 -18.07 -7.29 15.32
N LYS A 131 -17.63 -6.48 16.29
CA LYS A 131 -18.38 -5.30 16.77
C LYS A 131 -18.64 -4.32 15.63
N VAL A 132 -17.62 -3.99 14.85
CA VAL A 132 -17.73 -3.04 13.74
C VAL A 132 -18.63 -3.59 12.62
N ILE A 133 -18.45 -4.86 12.22
CA ILE A 133 -19.28 -5.50 11.18
C ILE A 133 -20.75 -5.55 11.60
N SER A 134 -21.06 -5.82 12.87
CA SER A 134 -22.44 -5.87 13.36
C SER A 134 -23.17 -4.53 13.28
N LYS A 135 -22.42 -3.43 13.13
CA LYS A 135 -22.90 -2.05 13.06
C LYS A 135 -22.76 -1.44 11.65
N LYS A 136 -23.09 -2.23 10.65
CA LYS A 136 -22.90 -1.93 9.21
C LYS A 136 -23.29 -0.50 8.80
N PHE A 137 -24.38 0.06 9.35
CA PHE A 137 -24.90 1.38 8.99
C PHE A 137 -24.48 2.50 9.96
N GLU A 138 -23.62 2.20 10.93
CA GLU A 138 -23.18 3.13 11.98
C GLU A 138 -21.66 3.26 12.03
N LEU A 139 -20.94 2.98 10.94
CA LEU A 139 -19.47 2.96 10.93
C LEU A 139 -18.85 4.32 11.30
N LYS A 140 -19.58 5.41 11.11
CA LYS A 140 -19.15 6.75 11.57
C LYS A 140 -18.88 6.80 13.08
N ASN A 141 -19.55 5.98 13.87
CA ASN A 141 -19.35 5.93 15.33
C ASN A 141 -18.07 5.18 15.73
N TYR A 142 -17.43 4.48 14.78
CA TYR A 142 -16.28 3.59 15.00
C TYR A 142 -15.01 4.06 14.28
N ILE A 143 -14.91 5.35 13.97
CA ILE A 143 -13.78 5.92 13.20
C ILE A 143 -12.43 5.65 13.88
N ASN A 144 -12.37 5.74 15.20
CA ASN A 144 -11.12 5.51 15.95
C ASN A 144 -10.70 4.05 15.89
N GLU A 145 -11.62 3.11 16.07
CA GLU A 145 -11.37 1.68 15.94
C GLU A 145 -10.97 1.32 14.51
N LEU A 146 -11.67 1.87 13.51
CA LEU A 146 -11.34 1.68 12.09
C LEU A 146 -9.91 2.13 11.78
N LYS A 147 -9.47 3.29 12.29
CA LYS A 147 -8.15 3.85 12.01
C LYS A 147 -7.02 3.20 12.79
N ASN A 148 -7.22 2.99 14.09
CA ASN A 148 -6.13 2.63 14.98
C ASN A 148 -6.00 1.11 15.14
N GLU A 149 -7.13 0.37 15.05
CA GLU A 149 -7.15 -1.06 15.31
C GLU A 149 -7.29 -1.89 14.01
N ILE A 150 -8.09 -1.43 13.05
CA ILE A 150 -8.42 -2.20 11.85
C ILE A 150 -7.53 -1.80 10.66
N ALA A 151 -7.26 -0.51 10.44
CA ALA A 151 -6.47 -0.06 9.30
C ALA A 151 -5.07 -0.71 9.21
N PRO A 152 -4.33 -0.95 10.31
CA PRO A 152 -3.05 -1.65 10.23
C PRO A 152 -3.14 -3.06 9.66
N LEU A 153 -4.28 -3.75 9.86
CA LEU A 153 -4.52 -5.10 9.37
C LEU A 153 -4.67 -5.15 7.85
N MET A 154 -5.02 -4.03 7.21
CA MET A 154 -5.20 -3.97 5.75
C MET A 154 -3.92 -4.29 4.99
N ALA A 155 -2.75 -4.19 5.62
CA ALA A 155 -1.49 -4.63 5.04
C ALA A 155 -1.43 -6.14 4.76
N LEU A 156 -2.30 -6.91 5.39
CA LEU A 156 -2.42 -8.38 5.22
C LEU A 156 -3.36 -8.76 4.08
N ASN A 157 -4.19 -7.83 3.60
CA ASN A 157 -5.08 -8.10 2.48
C ASN A 157 -4.30 -8.38 1.19
N PRO A 158 -4.77 -9.34 0.37
CA PRO A 158 -4.23 -9.52 -0.97
C PRO A 158 -4.22 -8.20 -1.73
N SER A 159 -3.13 -7.86 -2.34
CA SER A 159 -3.04 -6.66 -3.18
C SER A 159 -2.86 -7.05 -4.64
N ALA A 160 -3.52 -6.32 -5.53
CA ALA A 160 -3.16 -6.28 -6.93
C ALA A 160 -1.70 -5.81 -7.08
N SER A 161 -1.17 -5.74 -8.29
CA SER A 161 0.17 -5.21 -8.50
C SER A 161 0.33 -3.83 -7.83
N SER A 162 1.54 -3.46 -7.47
CA SER A 162 1.79 -2.18 -6.79
C SER A 162 1.38 -0.98 -7.67
N LEU A 163 1.46 -1.12 -9.01
CA LEU A 163 1.02 -0.11 -9.97
C LEU A 163 -0.49 0.08 -9.93
N VAL A 164 -1.25 -1.02 -10.00
CA VAL A 164 -2.72 -1.00 -9.90
C VAL A 164 -3.16 -0.39 -8.56
N SER A 165 -2.62 -0.88 -7.45
CA SER A 165 -3.00 -0.41 -6.12
C SER A 165 -2.66 1.07 -5.90
N SER A 166 -1.51 1.53 -6.41
CA SER A 166 -1.11 2.94 -6.32
C SER A 166 -2.02 3.84 -7.17
N PHE A 167 -2.44 3.37 -8.33
CA PHE A 167 -3.39 4.08 -9.18
C PHE A 167 -4.76 4.18 -8.50
N ILE A 168 -5.29 3.08 -7.97
CA ILE A 168 -6.54 3.06 -7.21
C ILE A 168 -6.48 4.09 -6.06
N LEU A 169 -5.38 4.13 -5.29
CA LEU A 169 -5.23 5.11 -4.21
C LEU A 169 -5.30 6.56 -4.72
N GLN A 170 -4.69 6.84 -5.87
CA GLN A 170 -4.73 8.19 -6.47
C GLN A 170 -6.16 8.56 -6.87
N VAL A 171 -6.86 7.64 -7.54
CA VAL A 171 -8.23 7.85 -8.01
C VAL A 171 -9.21 7.95 -6.84
N GLU A 172 -9.11 7.10 -5.82
CA GLU A 172 -10.00 7.16 -4.64
C GLU A 172 -9.88 8.47 -3.83
N ARG A 173 -8.79 9.19 -3.96
CA ARG A 173 -8.69 10.53 -3.36
C ARG A 173 -9.68 11.54 -3.96
N LEU A 174 -10.14 11.28 -5.19
CA LEU A 174 -11.21 12.09 -5.79
C LEU A 174 -12.46 12.12 -4.93
N PHE A 175 -12.85 11.01 -4.27
CA PHE A 175 -14.01 11.02 -3.37
C PHE A 175 -13.93 12.14 -2.33
N LYS A 176 -12.74 12.35 -1.75
CA LYS A 176 -12.51 13.44 -0.80
C LYS A 176 -12.53 14.80 -1.49
N HIS A 177 -11.87 14.93 -2.64
CA HIS A 177 -11.74 16.21 -3.35
C HIS A 177 -13.09 16.68 -3.90
N ILE A 178 -13.96 15.77 -4.35
CA ILE A 178 -15.33 16.06 -4.76
C ILE A 178 -16.13 16.64 -3.60
N VAL A 179 -16.07 16.02 -2.41
CA VAL A 179 -16.79 16.51 -1.22
C VAL A 179 -16.27 17.86 -0.75
N ASP A 180 -14.95 18.07 -0.83
CA ASP A 180 -14.28 19.30 -0.42
C ASP A 180 -14.39 20.41 -1.49
N ASN A 181 -14.96 20.14 -2.68
CA ASN A 181 -15.00 21.01 -3.86
C ASN A 181 -13.59 21.54 -4.25
N ASP A 182 -12.56 20.69 -4.10
CA ASP A 182 -11.16 21.03 -4.33
C ASP A 182 -10.79 20.79 -5.82
N ASN A 183 -11.21 21.74 -6.67
CA ASN A 183 -11.03 21.64 -8.13
C ASN A 183 -9.55 21.55 -8.52
N GLU A 184 -8.63 22.20 -7.79
CA GLU A 184 -7.20 22.12 -8.09
C GLU A 184 -6.66 20.70 -7.93
N LYS A 185 -7.07 19.99 -6.89
CA LYS A 185 -6.67 18.61 -6.67
C LYS A 185 -7.37 17.63 -7.59
N ILE A 186 -8.64 17.89 -7.93
CA ILE A 186 -9.35 17.12 -8.97
C ILE A 186 -8.58 17.23 -10.29
N PHE A 187 -8.18 18.43 -10.70
CA PHE A 187 -7.40 18.65 -11.91
C PHE A 187 -6.05 17.90 -11.90
N LYS A 188 -5.32 17.90 -10.78
CA LYS A 188 -4.07 17.15 -10.64
C LYS A 188 -4.24 15.64 -10.79
N VAL A 189 -5.34 15.11 -10.27
CA VAL A 189 -5.65 13.67 -10.45
C VAL A 189 -6.06 13.39 -11.89
N MET A 190 -6.86 14.26 -12.52
CA MET A 190 -7.23 14.19 -13.93
C MET A 190 -5.99 14.09 -14.83
N GLU A 191 -5.03 15.02 -14.66
CA GLU A 191 -3.78 14.99 -15.42
C GLU A 191 -3.01 13.69 -15.25
N THR A 192 -2.93 13.19 -14.00
CA THR A 192 -2.26 11.92 -13.71
C THR A 192 -2.97 10.73 -14.38
N VAL A 193 -4.30 10.73 -14.40
CA VAL A 193 -5.08 9.67 -15.06
C VAL A 193 -4.85 9.72 -16.57
N ARG A 194 -4.94 10.91 -17.18
CA ARG A 194 -4.72 11.13 -18.62
C ARG A 194 -3.32 10.69 -19.04
N GLU A 195 -2.26 11.12 -18.34
CA GLU A 195 -0.88 10.74 -18.61
C GLU A 195 -0.72 9.20 -18.64
N LYS A 196 -1.27 8.52 -17.65
CA LYS A 196 -1.16 7.07 -17.57
C LYS A 196 -1.96 6.35 -18.64
N MET A 197 -3.15 6.83 -18.94
CA MET A 197 -3.99 6.24 -20.00
C MET A 197 -3.41 6.51 -21.39
N GLU A 198 -2.76 7.65 -21.61
CA GLU A 198 -2.01 7.92 -22.84
C GLU A 198 -0.87 6.92 -23.06
N ASN A 199 -0.10 6.62 -22.00
CA ASN A 199 0.95 5.61 -22.06
C ASN A 199 0.40 4.21 -22.38
N ILE A 200 -0.75 3.85 -21.80
CA ILE A 200 -1.43 2.58 -22.05
C ILE A 200 -1.96 2.51 -23.49
N LEU A 201 -2.50 3.60 -24.05
CA LEU A 201 -2.98 3.67 -25.43
C LEU A 201 -1.88 3.44 -26.46
N GLN A 202 -0.61 3.71 -26.15
CA GLN A 202 0.51 3.41 -27.03
C GLN A 202 0.72 1.90 -27.24
N LYS A 203 0.07 1.06 -26.44
CA LYS A 203 0.11 -0.40 -26.51
C LYS A 203 -1.12 -0.98 -27.21
N ASP A 204 -1.52 -0.34 -28.29
CA ASP A 204 -2.70 -0.68 -29.09
C ASP A 204 -2.64 -2.08 -29.74
N HIS A 205 -1.46 -2.71 -29.79
CA HIS A 205 -1.27 -4.11 -30.22
C HIS A 205 -1.86 -5.12 -29.22
N LEU A 206 -2.20 -4.73 -27.99
CA LEU A 206 -2.82 -5.60 -27.00
C LEU A 206 -4.34 -5.61 -27.16
N GLU A 207 -4.93 -6.79 -27.31
CA GLU A 207 -6.37 -6.99 -27.50
C GLU A 207 -7.19 -6.31 -26.41
N ILE A 208 -6.81 -6.45 -25.13
CA ILE A 208 -7.48 -5.82 -23.98
C ILE A 208 -7.49 -4.29 -24.09
N ILE A 209 -6.46 -3.68 -24.65
CA ILE A 209 -6.42 -2.22 -24.84
C ILE A 209 -7.34 -1.80 -25.99
N GLN A 210 -7.44 -2.60 -27.05
CA GLN A 210 -8.39 -2.36 -28.13
C GLN A 210 -9.83 -2.44 -27.65
N GLU A 211 -10.18 -3.49 -26.87
CA GLU A 211 -11.51 -3.66 -26.27
C GLU A 211 -11.88 -2.50 -25.35
N LYS A 212 -10.94 -2.03 -24.54
CA LYS A 212 -11.14 -0.94 -23.56
C LYS A 212 -10.89 0.46 -24.12
N ARG A 213 -10.57 0.58 -25.41
CA ARG A 213 -10.21 1.87 -26.03
C ARG A 213 -11.25 2.96 -25.78
N ASN A 214 -12.52 2.64 -25.97
CA ASN A 214 -13.61 3.62 -25.76
C ASN A 214 -13.71 4.04 -24.28
N ASP A 215 -13.49 3.13 -23.35
CA ASP A 215 -13.49 3.43 -21.92
C ASP A 215 -12.31 4.32 -21.54
N ILE A 216 -11.12 4.06 -22.14
CA ILE A 216 -9.94 4.90 -21.94
C ILE A 216 -10.16 6.30 -22.52
N LEU A 217 -10.75 6.43 -23.71
CA LEU A 217 -10.95 7.72 -24.36
C LEU A 217 -11.89 8.64 -23.58
N LYS A 218 -12.85 8.12 -22.80
CA LYS A 218 -13.76 8.92 -21.97
C LYS A 218 -13.03 9.87 -21.02
N VAL A 219 -11.89 9.45 -20.42
CA VAL A 219 -11.17 10.30 -19.47
C VAL A 219 -10.37 11.43 -20.13
N PHE A 220 -10.29 11.46 -21.46
CA PHE A 220 -9.71 12.58 -22.21
C PHE A 220 -10.73 13.66 -22.55
N GLU A 221 -12.01 13.35 -22.45
CA GLU A 221 -13.09 14.33 -22.66
C GLU A 221 -13.20 15.25 -21.43
N ASP A 222 -13.20 16.57 -21.63
CA ASP A 222 -13.34 17.51 -20.53
C ASP A 222 -14.71 17.40 -19.85
N VAL A 223 -15.75 17.06 -20.60
CA VAL A 223 -17.09 16.82 -20.09
C VAL A 223 -17.14 15.70 -19.05
N PHE A 224 -16.26 14.69 -19.13
CA PHE A 224 -16.17 13.63 -18.13
C PHE A 224 -15.74 14.16 -16.74
N TRP A 225 -14.91 15.19 -16.72
CA TRP A 225 -14.38 15.78 -15.48
C TRP A 225 -15.20 16.97 -15.00
N ASP A 226 -16.04 17.55 -15.87
CA ASP A 226 -16.94 18.62 -15.51
C ASP A 226 -18.08 18.09 -14.65
N GLY A 227 -18.01 18.37 -13.33
CA GLY A 227 -18.96 17.83 -12.37
C GLY A 227 -18.77 16.34 -12.06
N ILE A 228 -17.52 15.85 -12.09
CA ILE A 228 -17.16 14.46 -11.78
C ILE A 228 -17.89 13.95 -10.54
N THR A 229 -18.48 12.77 -10.66
CA THR A 229 -19.30 12.13 -9.65
C THR A 229 -18.59 10.93 -9.00
N TYR A 230 -19.19 10.38 -7.96
CA TYR A 230 -18.72 9.12 -7.35
C TYR A 230 -18.79 7.94 -8.32
N ASP A 231 -19.82 7.90 -9.17
CA ASP A 231 -20.00 6.83 -10.15
C ASP A 231 -18.89 6.88 -11.23
N ASP A 232 -18.40 8.08 -11.60
CA ASP A 232 -17.26 8.26 -12.51
C ASP A 232 -15.94 7.80 -11.88
N VAL A 233 -15.74 8.07 -10.59
CA VAL A 233 -14.57 7.56 -9.84
C VAL A 233 -14.58 6.02 -9.82
N GLU A 234 -15.75 5.41 -9.58
CA GLU A 234 -15.90 3.96 -9.62
C GLU A 234 -15.65 3.39 -11.01
N PHE A 235 -16.09 4.08 -12.06
CA PHE A 235 -15.79 3.71 -13.44
C PHE A 235 -14.28 3.65 -13.68
N ILE A 236 -13.52 4.68 -13.28
CA ILE A 236 -12.06 4.69 -13.43
C ILE A 236 -11.43 3.52 -12.66
N ILE A 237 -11.89 3.25 -11.42
CA ILE A 237 -11.34 2.17 -10.60
C ILE A 237 -11.64 0.80 -11.21
N LYS A 238 -12.86 0.58 -11.70
CA LYS A 238 -13.30 -0.72 -12.18
C LYS A 238 -12.78 -1.03 -13.58
N GLU A 239 -12.87 -0.07 -14.49
CA GLU A 239 -12.59 -0.31 -15.91
C GLU A 239 -11.14 0.03 -16.30
N LEU A 240 -10.53 1.05 -15.68
CA LEU A 240 -9.20 1.52 -16.09
C LEU A 240 -8.07 1.06 -15.16
N ALA A 241 -8.31 0.93 -13.85
CA ALA A 241 -7.24 0.51 -12.94
C ALA A 241 -6.65 -0.87 -13.26
N PRO A 242 -7.41 -1.89 -13.72
CA PRO A 242 -6.83 -3.16 -14.13
C PRO A 242 -5.80 -3.03 -15.26
N LEU A 243 -5.97 -2.05 -16.16
CA LEU A 243 -5.07 -1.80 -17.28
C LEU A 243 -3.68 -1.32 -16.84
N MET A 244 -3.53 -0.88 -15.60
CA MET A 244 -2.25 -0.42 -15.04
C MET A 244 -1.18 -1.52 -14.96
N VAL A 245 -1.53 -2.78 -15.16
CA VAL A 245 -0.54 -3.86 -15.32
C VAL A 245 0.30 -3.67 -16.60
N HIS A 246 -0.22 -2.94 -17.57
CA HIS A 246 0.43 -2.62 -18.84
C HIS A 246 1.11 -1.25 -18.84
N TYR A 247 1.00 -0.48 -17.74
CA TYR A 247 1.65 0.82 -17.64
C TYR A 247 3.16 0.67 -17.47
N GLU A 248 3.91 1.37 -18.31
CA GLU A 248 5.37 1.48 -18.20
C GLU A 248 5.72 2.94 -17.87
N PRO A 249 6.21 3.20 -16.66
CA PRO A 249 6.62 4.55 -16.32
C PRO A 249 7.76 4.98 -17.27
N ASN A 250 7.64 6.17 -17.85
CA ASN A 250 8.73 6.76 -18.63
C ASN A 250 10.01 6.72 -17.82
N PRO A 251 11.13 6.24 -18.37
CA PRO A 251 12.41 6.25 -17.67
C PRO A 251 12.67 7.71 -17.24
N LYS A 252 12.88 7.93 -15.95
CA LYS A 252 13.31 9.24 -15.45
C LYS A 252 14.50 9.66 -16.31
N ARG A 253 14.44 10.85 -16.94
CA ARG A 253 15.58 11.40 -17.66
C ARG A 253 16.79 11.29 -16.76
N VAL A 254 17.75 10.46 -17.15
CA VAL A 254 19.07 10.46 -16.52
C VAL A 254 19.65 11.81 -16.92
N LEU A 255 19.77 12.73 -15.98
CA LEU A 255 20.60 13.92 -16.17
C LEU A 255 22.02 13.41 -16.30
N GLN A 256 22.55 13.35 -17.52
CA GLN A 256 23.99 13.28 -17.75
C GLN A 256 24.56 14.56 -17.18
N VAL A 257 25.17 14.46 -16.02
CA VAL A 257 26.04 15.52 -15.49
C VAL A 257 27.38 15.26 -16.14
N ASP A 258 27.71 16.04 -17.16
CA ASP A 258 29.06 16.07 -17.71
C ASP A 258 29.97 16.53 -16.56
N ALA A 259 30.93 15.67 -16.19
CA ALA A 259 31.97 16.05 -15.23
C ALA A 259 32.79 17.16 -15.87
N PRO A 260 33.07 18.25 -15.16
CA PRO A 260 34.01 19.26 -15.67
C PRO A 260 35.40 18.63 -15.76
N ASP A 261 36.11 18.87 -16.89
CA ASP A 261 37.50 18.51 -17.13
C ASP A 261 38.45 19.05 -16.05
#